data_46488154199a13598b3004cfa64ebaae
#
_entry.id   46488154199a13598b3004cfa64ebaae
#
_cell.length_a   1.000
_cell.length_b   1.000
_cell.length_c   1.000
_cell.angle_alpha   90.00
_cell.angle_beta   90.00
_cell.angle_gamma   90.00
#
_symmetry.space_group_name_H-M   'P 1'
#
loop_
_entity.id
_entity.type
_entity.pdbx_description
1 polymer ?
#
loop_
_entity_poly.entity_id
_entity_poly.type
_entity_poly.pdbx_seq_one_letter_code
_entity_poly.pdbx_strand_id
1 'polypeptide(L)'
;MKTEKPKQFIHWCILGAVGCGFMAAGDWLLGCIPLQETDTGLFNRAYYLSGSYGLWKPVLTVGLGAIGGFLYYFVVKALNADIDAKCQKTKTIQFLCGIFTVAIALTIHTWVATMAWFATYLGPRIGVEAAIAAVTAYQDDMLPAILPLYLPKFCLQAGLAGGELI
;
A
#
# COMPACT_ATOMS: atom_id res chain seq x y z
N MET A 1 25.89 -25.84 -1.90
CA MET A 1 25.31 -26.24 -3.21
C MET A 1 24.38 -25.10 -3.63
N LYS A 2 24.71 -24.36 -4.70
CA LYS A 2 23.81 -23.33 -5.21
C LYS A 2 22.57 -24.00 -5.80
N THR A 3 21.40 -23.75 -5.23
CA THR A 3 20.12 -24.19 -5.81
C THR A 3 19.96 -23.53 -7.18
N GLU A 4 19.79 -24.32 -8.24
CA GLU A 4 19.45 -23.76 -9.55
C GLU A 4 18.14 -23.01 -9.45
N LYS A 5 18.17 -21.71 -9.83
CA LYS A 5 16.98 -20.88 -9.85
C LYS A 5 16.04 -21.36 -10.95
N PRO A 6 14.71 -21.36 -10.70
CA PRO A 6 13.73 -21.74 -11.71
C PRO A 6 13.89 -20.90 -12.99
N LYS A 7 13.67 -21.50 -14.16
CA LYS A 7 13.75 -20.79 -15.46
C LYS A 7 12.87 -19.52 -15.51
N GLN A 8 11.79 -19.50 -14.75
CA GLN A 8 10.84 -18.38 -14.67
C GLN A 8 11.26 -17.29 -13.67
N PHE A 9 12.36 -17.46 -12.92
CA PHE A 9 12.78 -16.53 -11.86
C PHE A 9 12.91 -15.08 -12.36
N ILE A 10 13.57 -14.89 -13.50
CA ILE A 10 13.76 -13.56 -14.10
C ILE A 10 12.40 -12.92 -14.46
N HIS A 11 11.47 -13.70 -15.02
CA HIS A 11 10.12 -13.21 -15.33
C HIS A 11 9.37 -12.76 -14.08
N TRP A 12 9.48 -13.51 -12.97
CA TRP A 12 8.88 -13.10 -11.70
C TRP A 12 9.49 -11.80 -11.18
N CYS A 13 10.80 -11.63 -11.27
CA CYS A 13 11.45 -10.38 -10.88
C CYS A 13 10.98 -9.19 -11.74
N ILE A 14 10.85 -9.37 -13.05
CA ILE A 14 10.36 -8.32 -13.95
C ILE A 14 8.91 -7.96 -13.64
N LEU A 15 8.02 -8.95 -13.54
CA LEU A 15 6.61 -8.72 -13.22
C LEU A 15 6.45 -8.04 -11.86
N GLY A 16 7.24 -8.47 -10.88
CA GLY A 16 7.26 -7.84 -9.56
C GLY A 16 7.74 -6.40 -9.60
N ALA A 17 8.78 -6.09 -10.35
CA ALA A 17 9.29 -4.72 -10.54
C ALA A 17 8.24 -3.82 -11.20
N VAL A 18 7.54 -4.32 -12.22
CA VAL A 18 6.41 -3.63 -12.85
C VAL A 18 5.30 -3.37 -11.83
N GLY A 19 4.98 -4.35 -10.98
CA GLY A 19 4.00 -4.21 -9.90
C GLY A 19 4.36 -3.10 -8.92
N CYS A 20 5.63 -3.04 -8.49
CA CYS A 20 6.14 -1.95 -7.65
C CYS A 20 5.99 -0.59 -8.35
N GLY A 21 6.24 -0.51 -9.66
CA GLY A 21 6.05 0.71 -10.45
C GLY A 21 4.59 1.18 -10.45
N PHE A 22 3.62 0.27 -10.61
CA PHE A 22 2.19 0.62 -10.53
C PHE A 22 1.78 1.12 -9.15
N MET A 23 2.25 0.47 -8.07
CA MET A 23 1.98 0.93 -6.71
C MET A 23 2.56 2.32 -6.46
N ALA A 24 3.83 2.53 -6.83
CA ALA A 24 4.50 3.83 -6.71
C ALA A 24 3.78 4.94 -7.50
N ALA A 25 3.31 4.63 -8.71
CA ALA A 25 2.54 5.58 -9.51
C ALA A 25 1.20 5.94 -8.85
N GLY A 26 0.53 4.96 -8.23
CA GLY A 26 -0.68 5.20 -7.43
C GLY A 26 -0.41 6.11 -6.23
N ASP A 27 0.63 5.83 -5.46
CA ASP A 27 1.02 6.64 -4.30
C ASP A 27 1.42 8.06 -4.72
N TRP A 28 2.10 8.18 -5.87
CA TRP A 28 2.46 9.49 -6.41
C TRP A 28 1.24 10.34 -6.78
N LEU A 29 0.24 9.73 -7.39
CA LEU A 29 -1.03 10.41 -7.69
C LEU A 29 -1.71 10.93 -6.41
N LEU A 30 -1.61 10.23 -5.29
CA LEU A 30 -2.15 10.66 -4.00
C LEU A 30 -1.28 11.72 -3.33
N GLY A 31 0.04 11.51 -3.31
CA GLY A 31 0.96 12.27 -2.48
C GLY A 31 1.53 13.54 -3.13
N CYS A 32 1.72 13.53 -4.46
CA CYS A 32 2.31 14.67 -5.19
C CYS A 32 1.25 15.72 -5.53
N ILE A 33 0.81 16.45 -4.51
CA ILE A 33 -0.13 17.55 -4.60
C ILE A 33 0.48 18.80 -4.00
N PRO A 34 0.06 20.01 -4.45
CA PRO A 34 0.50 21.26 -3.86
C PRO A 34 0.20 21.30 -2.36
N LEU A 35 1.20 21.66 -1.56
CA LEU A 35 1.06 21.87 -0.13
C LEU A 35 0.82 23.35 0.13
N GLN A 36 -0.04 23.67 1.09
CA GLN A 36 -0.32 25.02 1.56
C GLN A 36 -0.03 25.12 3.06
N GLU A 37 0.28 26.31 3.54
CA GLU A 37 0.57 26.57 4.96
C GLU A 37 -0.62 26.21 5.89
N THR A 38 -1.84 26.21 5.34
CA THR A 38 -3.08 25.88 6.04
C THR A 38 -3.34 24.38 6.12
N ASP A 39 -2.52 23.53 5.52
CA ASP A 39 -2.72 22.10 5.52
C ASP A 39 -2.44 21.52 6.91
N THR A 40 -3.45 20.88 7.51
CA THR A 40 -3.40 20.36 8.89
C THR A 40 -3.24 18.85 8.97
N GLY A 41 -3.01 18.19 7.86
CA GLY A 41 -2.84 16.73 7.84
C GLY A 41 -2.81 16.14 6.45
N LEU A 42 -2.69 14.82 6.36
CA LEU A 42 -2.57 14.15 5.07
C LEU A 42 -3.81 14.34 4.19
N PHE A 43 -5.00 14.33 4.77
CA PHE A 43 -6.27 14.38 4.05
C PHE A 43 -6.97 15.73 4.15
N ASN A 44 -6.59 16.58 5.11
CA ASN A 44 -7.12 17.92 5.33
C ASN A 44 -6.32 18.96 4.55
N ARG A 45 -5.96 18.63 3.31
CA ARG A 45 -5.23 19.54 2.43
C ARG A 45 -6.21 20.38 1.62
N ALA A 46 -5.92 21.67 1.56
CA ALA A 46 -6.74 22.63 0.82
C ALA A 46 -6.98 22.21 -0.63
N TYR A 47 -5.99 21.55 -1.26
CA TYR A 47 -6.10 21.04 -2.63
C TYR A 47 -7.18 19.96 -2.78
N TYR A 48 -7.34 19.04 -1.81
CA TYR A 48 -8.45 18.08 -1.84
C TYR A 48 -9.78 18.77 -1.56
N LEU A 49 -9.82 19.58 -0.49
CA LEU A 49 -11.05 20.22 -0.01
C LEU A 49 -11.63 21.26 -0.98
N SER A 50 -10.82 21.84 -1.85
CA SER A 50 -11.30 22.71 -2.94
C SER A 50 -11.98 21.97 -4.09
N GLY A 51 -11.86 20.64 -4.14
CA GLY A 51 -12.32 19.83 -5.27
C GLY A 51 -11.36 19.86 -6.48
N SER A 52 -10.25 20.60 -6.40
CA SER A 52 -9.28 20.73 -7.50
C SER A 52 -8.52 19.44 -7.82
N TYR A 53 -8.50 18.50 -6.87
CA TYR A 53 -7.79 17.21 -7.03
C TYR A 53 -8.38 16.34 -8.14
N GLY A 54 -9.71 16.37 -8.33
CA GLY A 54 -10.44 15.57 -9.31
C GLY A 54 -10.71 14.15 -8.82
N LEU A 55 -12.01 13.79 -8.81
CA LEU A 55 -12.50 12.51 -8.25
C LEU A 55 -12.00 11.26 -8.98
N TRP A 56 -11.51 11.40 -10.21
CA TRP A 56 -10.97 10.27 -10.98
C TRP A 56 -9.60 9.78 -10.47
N LYS A 57 -8.81 10.67 -9.87
CA LYS A 57 -7.45 10.34 -9.40
C LYS A 57 -7.45 9.29 -8.28
N PRO A 58 -8.24 9.41 -7.19
CA PRO A 58 -8.34 8.35 -6.19
C PRO A 58 -8.80 7.01 -6.76
N VAL A 59 -9.75 7.04 -7.72
CA VAL A 59 -10.24 5.81 -8.39
C VAL A 59 -9.12 5.16 -9.19
N LEU A 60 -8.37 5.95 -9.97
CA LEU A 60 -7.22 5.45 -10.73
C LEU A 60 -6.13 4.90 -9.78
N THR A 61 -5.88 5.57 -8.66
CA THR A 61 -4.94 5.13 -7.64
C THR A 61 -5.29 3.74 -7.10
N VAL A 62 -6.57 3.50 -6.76
CA VAL A 62 -7.04 2.17 -6.32
C VAL A 62 -6.80 1.13 -7.41
N GLY A 63 -7.11 1.46 -8.66
CA GLY A 63 -6.87 0.57 -9.80
C GLY A 63 -5.39 0.21 -9.99
N LEU A 64 -4.51 1.21 -9.94
CA LEU A 64 -3.06 1.01 -10.03
C LEU A 64 -2.53 0.19 -8.84
N GLY A 65 -3.01 0.48 -7.63
CA GLY A 65 -2.69 -0.29 -6.43
C GLY A 65 -3.11 -1.75 -6.56
N ALA A 66 -4.32 -2.02 -7.05
CA ALA A 66 -4.82 -3.38 -7.24
C ALA A 66 -3.99 -4.17 -8.26
N ILE A 67 -3.68 -3.57 -9.42
CA ILE A 67 -2.81 -4.19 -10.45
C ILE A 67 -1.41 -4.41 -9.87
N GLY A 68 -0.86 -3.39 -9.21
CA GLY A 68 0.46 -3.45 -8.60
C GLY A 68 0.55 -4.54 -7.54
N GLY A 69 -0.44 -4.63 -6.64
CA GLY A 69 -0.53 -5.67 -5.63
C GLY A 69 -0.64 -7.08 -6.21
N PHE A 70 -1.43 -7.27 -7.27
CA PHE A 70 -1.49 -8.54 -7.99
C PHE A 70 -0.13 -8.94 -8.58
N LEU A 71 0.56 -7.99 -9.20
CA LEU A 71 1.88 -8.23 -9.77
C LEU A 71 2.97 -8.40 -8.68
N TYR A 72 2.82 -7.77 -7.52
CA TYR A 72 3.73 -7.93 -6.40
C TYR A 72 3.76 -9.37 -5.86
N TYR A 73 2.71 -10.15 -6.08
CA TYR A 73 2.72 -11.59 -5.82
C TYR A 73 3.94 -12.29 -6.44
N PHE A 74 4.41 -11.83 -7.59
CA PHE A 74 5.60 -12.40 -8.25
C PHE A 74 6.91 -12.06 -7.51
N VAL A 75 6.98 -10.93 -6.78
CA VAL A 75 8.08 -10.65 -5.85
C VAL A 75 8.13 -11.72 -4.75
N VAL A 76 6.96 -12.00 -4.15
CA VAL A 76 6.84 -13.03 -3.11
C VAL A 76 7.30 -14.40 -3.62
N LYS A 77 6.93 -14.76 -4.85
CA LYS A 77 7.38 -16.01 -5.51
C LYS A 77 8.89 -16.01 -5.75
N ALA A 78 9.45 -14.91 -6.23
CA ALA A 78 10.89 -14.81 -6.50
C ALA A 78 11.70 -14.94 -5.20
N LEU A 79 11.31 -14.23 -4.15
CA LEU A 79 11.94 -14.34 -2.83
C LEU A 79 11.82 -15.75 -2.25
N ASN A 80 10.65 -16.38 -2.38
CA ASN A 80 10.45 -17.76 -1.91
C ASN A 80 11.33 -18.77 -2.67
N ALA A 81 11.59 -18.55 -3.95
CA ALA A 81 12.45 -19.40 -4.76
C ALA A 81 13.94 -19.28 -4.38
N ASP A 82 14.34 -18.21 -3.73
CA ASP A 82 15.73 -17.98 -3.30
C ASP A 82 16.08 -18.72 -1.99
N ILE A 83 15.07 -19.15 -1.23
CA ILE A 83 15.26 -19.89 0.02
C ILE A 83 15.61 -21.33 -0.29
N ASP A 84 16.58 -21.91 0.45
CA ASP A 84 17.01 -23.30 0.28
C ASP A 84 15.81 -24.27 0.39
N ALA A 85 15.76 -25.25 -0.52
CA ALA A 85 14.72 -26.27 -0.56
C ALA A 85 14.62 -27.09 0.74
N LYS A 86 15.69 -27.17 1.53
CA LYS A 86 15.72 -27.85 2.84
C LYS A 86 14.96 -27.10 3.92
N CYS A 87 14.76 -25.78 3.74
CA CYS A 87 14.09 -24.91 4.70
C CYS A 87 12.58 -24.78 4.39
N GLN A 88 11.87 -25.89 4.23
CA GLN A 88 10.46 -25.87 3.81
C GLN A 88 9.54 -25.06 4.74
N LYS A 89 9.76 -25.12 6.05
CA LYS A 89 8.98 -24.30 7.02
C LYS A 89 9.20 -22.79 6.77
N THR A 90 10.45 -22.38 6.58
CA THR A 90 10.80 -20.98 6.28
C THR A 90 10.16 -20.53 4.98
N LYS A 91 10.17 -21.36 3.93
CA LYS A 91 9.49 -21.09 2.66
C LYS A 91 7.99 -20.82 2.85
N THR A 92 7.33 -21.70 3.60
CA THR A 92 5.88 -21.56 3.85
C THR A 92 5.59 -20.28 4.62
N ILE A 93 6.34 -20.01 5.69
CA ILE A 93 6.19 -18.79 6.49
C ILE A 93 6.43 -17.55 5.64
N GLN A 94 7.53 -17.49 4.91
CA GLN A 94 7.86 -16.35 4.03
C GLN A 94 6.76 -16.11 2.99
N PHE A 95 6.22 -17.17 2.38
CA PHE A 95 5.16 -17.05 1.39
C PHE A 95 3.87 -16.48 2.00
N LEU A 96 3.42 -17.02 3.14
CA LEU A 96 2.24 -16.56 3.84
C LEU A 96 2.41 -15.09 4.29
N CYS A 97 3.55 -14.76 4.86
CA CYS A 97 3.89 -13.40 5.27
C CYS A 97 3.89 -12.42 4.09
N GLY A 98 4.43 -12.83 2.94
CA GLY A 98 4.42 -12.04 1.73
C GLY A 98 2.98 -11.77 1.24
N ILE A 99 2.11 -12.78 1.23
CA ILE A 99 0.70 -12.60 0.84
C ILE A 99 -0.03 -11.68 1.81
N PHE A 100 0.16 -11.85 3.12
CA PHE A 100 -0.42 -10.95 4.12
C PHE A 100 0.06 -9.50 3.94
N THR A 101 1.35 -9.30 3.66
CA THR A 101 1.90 -7.95 3.40
C THR A 101 1.22 -7.29 2.20
N VAL A 102 0.99 -8.04 1.12
CA VAL A 102 0.26 -7.54 -0.07
C VAL A 102 -1.17 -7.14 0.31
N ALA A 103 -1.89 -8.01 1.01
CA ALA A 103 -3.27 -7.74 1.42
C ALA A 103 -3.38 -6.48 2.30
N ILE A 104 -2.48 -6.35 3.28
CA ILE A 104 -2.41 -5.17 4.17
C ILE A 104 -2.09 -3.91 3.37
N ALA A 105 -1.09 -3.97 2.48
CA ALA A 105 -0.71 -2.83 1.66
C ALA A 105 -1.86 -2.35 0.78
N LEU A 106 -2.61 -3.27 0.16
CA LEU A 106 -3.79 -2.95 -0.65
C LEU A 106 -4.92 -2.33 0.19
N THR A 107 -5.16 -2.85 1.40
CA THR A 107 -6.18 -2.31 2.31
C THR A 107 -5.85 -0.87 2.68
N ILE A 108 -4.61 -0.60 3.07
CA ILE A 108 -4.15 0.75 3.44
C ILE A 108 -4.23 1.70 2.24
N HIS A 109 -3.73 1.25 1.09
CA HIS A 109 -3.73 2.05 -0.14
C HIS A 109 -5.17 2.44 -0.56
N THR A 110 -6.11 1.49 -0.49
CA THR A 110 -7.53 1.73 -0.77
C THR A 110 -8.13 2.70 0.24
N TRP A 111 -7.82 2.54 1.52
CA TRP A 111 -8.31 3.44 2.57
C TRP A 111 -7.81 4.87 2.36
N VAL A 112 -6.51 5.06 2.11
CA VAL A 112 -5.92 6.39 1.84
C VAL A 112 -6.58 7.05 0.61
N ALA A 113 -6.77 6.29 -0.46
CA ALA A 113 -7.45 6.78 -1.66
C ALA A 113 -8.92 7.17 -1.39
N THR A 114 -9.61 6.40 -0.56
CA THR A 114 -10.99 6.69 -0.13
C THR A 114 -11.06 8.00 0.66
N MET A 115 -10.12 8.24 1.56
CA MET A 115 -10.03 9.48 2.33
C MET A 115 -9.83 10.70 1.40
N ALA A 116 -8.91 10.60 0.45
CA ALA A 116 -8.69 11.65 -0.54
C ALA A 116 -9.93 11.91 -1.41
N TRP A 117 -10.65 10.83 -1.77
CA TRP A 117 -11.91 10.93 -2.50
C TRP A 117 -12.98 11.65 -1.68
N PHE A 118 -13.15 11.27 -0.40
CA PHE A 118 -14.11 11.92 0.51
C PHE A 118 -13.82 13.41 0.67
N ALA A 119 -12.58 13.79 0.94
CA ALA A 119 -12.19 15.18 1.07
C ALA A 119 -12.53 15.98 -0.19
N THR A 120 -12.19 15.43 -1.38
CA THR A 120 -12.44 16.06 -2.67
C THR A 120 -13.94 16.14 -3.01
N TYR A 121 -14.71 15.13 -2.60
CA TYR A 121 -16.16 15.09 -2.85
C TYR A 121 -16.95 16.03 -1.94
N LEU A 122 -16.61 16.04 -0.64
CA LEU A 122 -17.38 16.77 0.38
C LEU A 122 -17.04 18.26 0.39
N GLY A 123 -15.78 18.64 0.25
CA GLY A 123 -15.35 20.02 0.40
C GLY A 123 -16.21 21.04 -0.38
N PRO A 124 -16.41 20.86 -1.70
CA PRO A 124 -17.25 21.78 -2.49
C PRO A 124 -18.75 21.71 -2.17
N ARG A 125 -19.23 20.65 -1.51
CA ARG A 125 -20.66 20.38 -1.30
C ARG A 125 -21.18 20.84 0.06
N ILE A 126 -20.39 20.68 1.09
CA ILE A 126 -20.80 20.98 2.47
C ILE A 126 -19.96 22.06 3.14
N GLY A 127 -18.96 22.58 2.41
CA GLY A 127 -17.99 23.55 2.92
C GLY A 127 -16.79 22.88 3.61
N VAL A 128 -15.68 23.63 3.64
CA VAL A 128 -14.37 23.11 4.06
C VAL A 128 -14.38 22.62 5.51
N GLU A 129 -14.94 23.40 6.45
CA GLU A 129 -14.96 23.05 7.87
C GLU A 129 -15.76 21.76 8.13
N ALA A 130 -16.96 21.65 7.53
CA ALA A 130 -17.80 20.46 7.67
C ALA A 130 -17.15 19.24 7.00
N ALA A 131 -16.47 19.42 5.87
CA ALA A 131 -15.73 18.36 5.19
C ALA A 131 -14.55 17.88 6.03
N ILE A 132 -13.78 18.78 6.65
CA ILE A 132 -12.69 18.42 7.58
C ILE A 132 -13.25 17.59 8.74
N ALA A 133 -14.32 18.05 9.38
CA ALA A 133 -14.93 17.33 10.48
C ALA A 133 -15.37 15.91 10.09
N ALA A 134 -16.03 15.76 8.93
CA ALA A 134 -16.49 14.47 8.42
C ALA A 134 -15.31 13.52 8.08
N VAL A 135 -14.28 14.03 7.43
CA VAL A 135 -13.08 13.24 7.06
C VAL A 135 -12.32 12.81 8.31
N THR A 136 -12.19 13.71 9.31
CA THR A 136 -11.52 13.40 10.57
C THR A 136 -12.31 12.35 11.37
N ALA A 137 -13.62 12.50 11.49
CA ALA A 137 -14.47 11.51 12.17
C ALA A 137 -14.35 10.12 11.52
N TYR A 138 -14.42 10.04 10.19
CA TYR A 138 -14.21 8.77 9.49
C TYR A 138 -12.81 8.20 9.72
N GLN A 139 -11.77 9.04 9.73
CA GLN A 139 -10.41 8.61 10.02
C GLN A 139 -10.30 8.02 11.44
N ASP A 140 -10.85 8.70 12.43
CA ASP A 140 -10.79 8.30 13.83
C ASP A 140 -11.56 6.98 14.06
N ASP A 141 -12.69 6.79 13.40
CA ASP A 141 -13.48 5.56 13.47
C ASP A 141 -12.76 4.37 12.80
N MET A 142 -12.05 4.61 11.69
CA MET A 142 -11.37 3.54 10.94
C MET A 142 -9.97 3.21 11.45
N LEU A 143 -9.29 4.16 12.09
CA LEU A 143 -7.91 4.00 12.55
C LEU A 143 -7.73 2.82 13.51
N PRO A 144 -8.62 2.57 14.50
CA PRO A 144 -8.52 1.42 15.40
C PRO A 144 -8.61 0.07 14.67
N ALA A 145 -9.33 0.01 13.55
CA ALA A 145 -9.44 -1.21 12.75
C ALA A 145 -8.20 -1.44 11.84
N ILE A 146 -7.59 -0.36 11.38
CA ILE A 146 -6.46 -0.41 10.43
C ILE A 146 -5.12 -0.52 11.17
N LEU A 147 -4.97 0.15 12.31
CA LEU A 147 -3.71 0.18 13.09
C LEU A 147 -3.18 -1.21 13.44
N PRO A 148 -3.99 -2.18 13.89
CA PRO A 148 -3.52 -3.54 14.16
C PRO A 148 -2.96 -4.26 12.94
N LEU A 149 -3.36 -3.88 11.73
CA LEU A 149 -2.85 -4.49 10.49
C LEU A 149 -1.38 -4.11 10.22
N TYR A 150 -0.89 -3.00 10.80
CA TYR A 150 0.52 -2.61 10.68
C TYR A 150 1.45 -3.44 11.58
N LEU A 151 0.97 -3.89 12.73
CA LEU A 151 1.80 -4.64 13.70
C LEU A 151 2.41 -5.92 13.12
N PRO A 152 1.66 -6.79 12.42
CA PRO A 152 2.23 -7.99 11.81
C PRO A 152 3.31 -7.66 10.76
N LYS A 153 3.16 -6.56 10.01
CA LYS A 153 4.14 -6.14 9.01
C LYS A 153 5.50 -5.83 9.64
N PHE A 154 5.53 -5.12 10.77
CA PHE A 154 6.76 -4.81 11.49
C PHE A 154 7.38 -6.05 12.11
N CYS A 155 6.59 -6.93 12.72
CA CYS A 155 7.06 -8.19 13.30
C CYS A 155 7.65 -9.13 12.26
N LEU A 156 7.07 -9.17 11.05
CA LEU A 156 7.53 -10.01 9.95
C LEU A 156 8.82 -9.47 9.33
N GLN A 157 8.95 -8.16 9.16
CA GLN A 157 10.18 -7.54 8.67
C GLN A 157 11.33 -7.73 9.68
N ALA A 158 11.06 -7.57 10.99
CA ALA A 158 12.04 -7.80 12.05
C ALA A 158 12.43 -9.29 12.16
N GLY A 159 11.47 -10.21 11.99
CA GLY A 159 11.74 -11.66 12.01
C GLY A 159 12.56 -12.14 10.82
N LEU A 160 12.36 -11.56 9.63
CA LEU A 160 13.17 -11.85 8.45
C LEU A 160 14.59 -11.30 8.57
N ALA A 161 14.75 -10.08 9.10
CA ALA A 161 16.06 -9.48 9.36
C ALA A 161 16.83 -10.20 10.49
N GLY A 162 16.14 -10.75 11.49
CA GLY A 162 16.75 -11.55 12.57
C GLY A 162 17.12 -12.98 12.17
N GLY A 163 16.47 -13.54 11.15
CA GLY A 163 16.76 -14.88 10.64
C GLY A 163 18.03 -15.00 9.80
N GLU A 164 18.64 -13.88 9.41
CA GLU A 164 19.96 -13.86 8.74
C GLU A 164 21.14 -13.87 9.72
N LEU A 165 20.87 -13.81 11.05
CA LEU A 165 21.88 -13.74 12.12
C LEU A 165 22.02 -15.05 12.91
N ILE A 166 21.38 -16.15 12.49
CA ILE A 166 21.52 -17.50 13.04
C ILE A 166 21.81 -18.48 11.89
#